data_32f6c2d1506b071414d96b735b369449
#
_entry.id   32f6c2d1506b071414d96b735b369449
#
_cell.length_a   1.000
_cell.length_b   1.000
_cell.length_c   1.000
_cell.angle_alpha   90.00
_cell.angle_beta   90.00
_cell.angle_gamma   90.00
#
_symmetry.space_group_name_H-M   'P 1'
#
loop_
_entity.id
_entity.type
_entity.pdbx_description
1 polymer ?
#
loop_
_entity_poly.entity_id
_entity_poly.type
_entity_poly.pdbx_seq_one_letter_code
_entity_poly.pdbx_strand_id
1 'polypeptide(L)'
;MLFRSVFAIVGIAFLGWIVWGHHMFMSGMNPTLGSTFMVSTLLISVPSAIKVFNWLGTMWRGNLHFTVPMLNAVGFVSMFTIGGLSGVFMAATPVDMHIHDTYFIVAHLHYVLFGGSLFALFAAIPYWYPKMFGRMMSERIGKLHFWLTFITYNLTFFPMHILGMAGHMRRIYDPTQYDFLKGMQPLNKFISIAAFALFAVQFLFLFNFLWSLKRGKKAEQNPWHDNGLEWSLPSPAPHGNWERAPNVYRGPYEFSAPEAGNADFLPQHVKLATDKEPAGSLQR
;
A
#
# COMPACT_ATOMS: atom_id res chain seq x y z
N MET A 1 -12.25 -14.25 -1.81
CA MET A 1 -11.12 -13.51 -1.20
C MET A 1 -11.55 -12.41 -0.23
N LEU A 2 -12.67 -11.70 -0.47
CA LEU A 2 -13.12 -10.57 0.37
C LEU A 2 -13.26 -10.93 1.85
N PHE A 3 -14.03 -11.97 2.19
CA PHE A 3 -14.22 -12.40 3.59
C PHE A 3 -12.90 -12.74 4.30
N ARG A 4 -11.99 -13.45 3.64
CA ARG A 4 -10.67 -13.75 4.22
C ARG A 4 -9.88 -12.47 4.53
N SER A 5 -9.96 -11.47 3.66
CA SER A 5 -9.31 -10.18 3.87
C SER A 5 -9.93 -9.40 5.04
N VAL A 6 -11.26 -9.42 5.20
CA VAL A 6 -11.96 -8.78 6.33
C VAL A 6 -11.56 -9.43 7.65
N PHE A 7 -11.61 -10.76 7.74
CA PHE A 7 -11.18 -11.47 8.96
C PHE A 7 -9.69 -11.23 9.28
N ALA A 8 -8.82 -11.18 8.24
CA ALA A 8 -7.42 -10.87 8.46
C ALA A 8 -7.22 -9.46 9.00
N ILE A 9 -7.94 -8.45 8.50
CA ILE A 9 -7.85 -7.06 8.99
C ILE A 9 -8.32 -6.99 10.45
N VAL A 10 -9.46 -7.61 10.78
CA VAL A 10 -9.95 -7.67 12.16
C VAL A 10 -8.95 -8.38 13.07
N GLY A 11 -8.38 -9.50 12.59
CA GLY A 11 -7.32 -10.23 13.31
C GLY A 11 -6.07 -9.38 13.57
N ILE A 12 -5.60 -8.62 12.57
CA ILE A 12 -4.47 -7.69 12.72
C ILE A 12 -4.81 -6.61 13.77
N ALA A 13 -6.02 -6.02 13.70
CA ALA A 13 -6.44 -4.99 14.64
C ALA A 13 -6.48 -5.53 16.07
N PHE A 14 -7.07 -6.71 16.30
CA PHE A 14 -7.13 -7.35 17.61
C PHE A 14 -5.73 -7.69 18.14
N LEU A 15 -4.88 -8.35 17.33
CA LEU A 15 -3.52 -8.69 17.74
C LEU A 15 -2.67 -7.44 18.00
N GLY A 16 -2.91 -6.35 17.26
CA GLY A 16 -2.21 -5.08 17.45
C GLY A 16 -2.25 -4.54 18.89
N TRP A 17 -3.32 -4.82 19.62
CA TRP A 17 -3.44 -4.44 21.04
C TRP A 17 -2.53 -5.23 21.99
N ILE A 18 -2.20 -6.48 21.63
CA ILE A 18 -1.47 -7.40 22.50
C ILE A 18 -0.02 -7.63 22.07
N VAL A 19 0.49 -6.90 21.08
CA VAL A 19 1.88 -7.05 20.61
C VAL A 19 2.77 -5.86 20.98
N TRP A 20 2.21 -4.73 21.43
CA TRP A 20 2.93 -3.49 21.64
C TRP A 20 4.19 -3.63 22.52
N GLY A 21 4.22 -4.58 23.46
CA GLY A 21 5.37 -4.83 24.32
C GLY A 21 6.66 -5.22 23.60
N HIS A 22 6.62 -5.53 22.29
CA HIS A 22 7.84 -5.78 21.53
C HIS A 22 8.75 -4.53 21.39
N HIS A 23 8.23 -3.32 21.61
CA HIS A 23 9.04 -2.11 21.70
C HIS A 23 9.82 -1.98 23.02
N MET A 24 9.62 -2.91 23.93
CA MET A 24 10.15 -2.86 25.30
C MET A 24 11.09 -4.03 25.62
N PHE A 25 11.48 -4.85 24.64
CA PHE A 25 12.36 -6.00 24.88
C PHE A 25 13.67 -5.63 25.58
N MET A 26 14.21 -4.45 25.30
CA MET A 26 15.46 -3.94 25.87
C MET A 26 15.28 -3.01 27.08
N SER A 27 14.06 -2.87 27.62
CA SER A 27 13.76 -2.00 28.77
C SER A 27 13.94 -2.67 30.14
N GLY A 28 14.51 -3.87 30.19
CA GLY A 28 14.61 -4.67 31.41
C GLY A 28 13.34 -5.48 31.70
N MET A 29 12.55 -5.79 30.69
CA MET A 29 11.34 -6.62 30.78
C MET A 29 11.69 -8.03 31.32
N ASN A 30 10.79 -8.58 32.15
CA ASN A 30 10.89 -9.96 32.58
C ASN A 30 10.97 -10.92 31.36
N PRO A 31 11.92 -11.87 31.35
CA PRO A 31 12.11 -12.77 30.19
C PRO A 31 10.88 -13.57 29.78
N THR A 32 10.05 -14.02 30.74
CA THR A 32 8.80 -14.73 30.46
C THR A 32 7.81 -13.83 29.74
N LEU A 33 7.68 -12.58 30.20
CA LEU A 33 6.83 -11.57 29.55
C LEU A 33 7.36 -11.22 28.16
N GLY A 34 8.69 -11.06 28.02
CA GLY A 34 9.33 -10.85 26.71
C GLY A 34 9.05 -11.98 25.74
N SER A 35 9.15 -13.23 26.19
CA SER A 35 8.80 -14.40 25.37
C SER A 35 7.32 -14.41 24.96
N THR A 36 6.43 -13.99 25.84
CA THR A 36 4.99 -13.87 25.54
C THR A 36 4.75 -12.84 24.43
N PHE A 37 5.35 -11.64 24.56
CA PHE A 37 5.24 -10.62 23.52
C PHE A 37 5.93 -11.02 22.20
N MET A 38 7.01 -11.79 22.25
CA MET A 38 7.63 -12.37 21.06
C MET A 38 6.64 -13.27 20.31
N VAL A 39 6.03 -14.22 21.00
CA VAL A 39 5.06 -15.15 20.39
C VAL A 39 3.84 -14.39 19.84
N SER A 40 3.24 -13.49 20.61
CA SER A 40 2.08 -12.70 20.14
C SER A 40 2.43 -11.84 18.94
N THR A 41 3.64 -11.26 18.90
CA THR A 41 4.12 -10.47 17.75
C THR A 41 4.37 -11.33 16.52
N LEU A 42 4.92 -12.53 16.69
CA LEU A 42 5.06 -13.47 15.56
C LEU A 42 3.70 -13.90 15.01
N LEU A 43 2.68 -14.05 15.85
CA LEU A 43 1.32 -14.41 15.43
C LEU A 43 0.67 -13.37 14.49
N ILE A 44 0.97 -12.08 14.64
CA ILE A 44 0.39 -11.04 13.75
C ILE A 44 0.91 -11.15 12.30
N SER A 45 2.01 -11.85 12.09
CA SER A 45 2.51 -12.13 10.74
C SER A 45 1.55 -13.00 9.92
N VAL A 46 0.79 -13.89 10.57
CA VAL A 46 -0.14 -14.82 9.91
C VAL A 46 -1.27 -14.06 9.19
N PRO A 47 -2.10 -13.24 9.85
CA PRO A 47 -3.13 -12.48 9.16
C PRO A 47 -2.54 -11.45 8.18
N SER A 48 -1.34 -10.90 8.43
CA SER A 48 -0.64 -10.03 7.50
C SER A 48 -0.23 -10.78 6.22
N ALA A 49 0.30 -12.00 6.34
CA ALA A 49 0.59 -12.86 5.20
C ALA A 49 -0.68 -13.23 4.41
N ILE A 50 -1.80 -13.51 5.09
CA ILE A 50 -3.09 -13.75 4.42
C ILE A 50 -3.48 -12.55 3.54
N LYS A 51 -3.24 -11.32 3.98
CA LYS A 51 -3.48 -10.12 3.17
C LYS A 51 -2.62 -10.11 1.92
N VAL A 52 -1.31 -10.31 2.07
CA VAL A 52 -0.38 -10.34 0.94
C VAL A 52 -0.77 -11.43 -0.06
N PHE A 53 -1.05 -12.64 0.41
CA PHE A 53 -1.47 -13.74 -0.47
C PHE A 53 -2.83 -13.48 -1.15
N ASN A 54 -3.75 -12.79 -0.49
CA ASN A 54 -5.00 -12.38 -1.12
C ASN A 54 -4.77 -11.36 -2.24
N TRP A 55 -3.87 -10.39 -2.07
CA TRP A 55 -3.51 -9.43 -3.13
C TRP A 55 -2.84 -10.12 -4.30
N LEU A 56 -1.84 -10.98 -4.02
CA LEU A 56 -1.16 -11.76 -5.07
C LEU A 56 -2.14 -12.69 -5.79
N GLY A 57 -3.00 -13.38 -5.04
CA GLY A 57 -4.02 -14.27 -5.61
C GLY A 57 -5.09 -13.54 -6.42
N THR A 58 -5.38 -12.27 -6.13
CA THR A 58 -6.26 -11.43 -6.95
C THR A 58 -5.63 -11.07 -8.28
N MET A 59 -4.32 -10.83 -8.29
CA MET A 59 -3.55 -10.53 -9.51
C MET A 59 -3.21 -11.78 -10.34
N TRP A 60 -3.16 -12.94 -9.70
CA TRP A 60 -2.75 -14.19 -10.35
C TRP A 60 -3.69 -14.57 -11.49
N ARG A 61 -3.15 -14.70 -12.70
CA ARG A 61 -3.88 -14.97 -13.94
C ARG A 61 -4.93 -13.92 -14.31
N GLY A 62 -4.85 -12.73 -13.71
CA GLY A 62 -5.69 -11.60 -14.07
C GLY A 62 -5.18 -10.89 -15.32
N ASN A 63 -6.07 -10.13 -15.97
CA ASN A 63 -5.71 -9.21 -17.04
C ASN A 63 -5.16 -7.90 -16.44
N LEU A 64 -3.84 -7.81 -16.29
CA LEU A 64 -3.19 -6.70 -15.59
C LEU A 64 -2.83 -5.57 -16.58
N HIS A 65 -3.38 -4.40 -16.34
CA HIS A 65 -3.02 -3.17 -17.05
C HIS A 65 -2.09 -2.33 -16.18
N PHE A 66 -0.83 -2.19 -16.57
CA PHE A 66 0.17 -1.41 -15.80
C PHE A 66 -0.02 0.10 -15.97
N THR A 67 -1.18 0.58 -15.53
CA THR A 67 -1.49 1.99 -15.33
C THR A 67 -0.76 2.54 -14.10
N VAL A 68 -0.75 3.88 -13.93
CA VAL A 68 -0.13 4.50 -12.73
C VAL A 68 -0.73 3.96 -11.42
N PRO A 69 -2.07 3.84 -11.25
CA PRO A 69 -2.65 3.20 -10.09
C PRO A 69 -2.14 1.77 -9.86
N MET A 70 -2.12 0.94 -10.90
CA MET A 70 -1.69 -0.45 -10.79
C MET A 70 -0.21 -0.61 -10.45
N LEU A 71 0.65 0.20 -11.06
CA LEU A 71 2.09 0.19 -10.73
C LEU A 71 2.32 0.53 -9.26
N ASN A 72 1.62 1.53 -8.74
CA ASN A 72 1.74 1.91 -7.33
C ASN A 72 1.13 0.85 -6.40
N ALA A 73 0.05 0.17 -6.79
CA ALA A 73 -0.51 -0.95 -6.03
C ALA A 73 0.48 -2.13 -5.95
N VAL A 74 1.16 -2.47 -7.05
CA VAL A 74 2.23 -3.49 -7.05
C VAL A 74 3.42 -3.02 -6.21
N GLY A 75 3.79 -1.74 -6.32
CA GLY A 75 4.83 -1.12 -5.49
C GLY A 75 4.50 -1.23 -4.00
N PHE A 76 3.26 -0.93 -3.61
CA PHE A 76 2.76 -1.11 -2.25
C PHE A 76 2.95 -2.55 -1.75
N VAL A 77 2.47 -3.55 -2.51
CA VAL A 77 2.59 -4.96 -2.11
C VAL A 77 4.06 -5.36 -1.95
N SER A 78 4.93 -4.91 -2.87
CA SER A 78 6.37 -5.21 -2.82
C SER A 78 7.04 -4.59 -1.59
N MET A 79 6.82 -3.30 -1.34
CA MET A 79 7.44 -2.59 -0.21
C MET A 79 6.91 -3.11 1.13
N PHE A 80 5.59 -3.31 1.24
CA PHE A 80 4.98 -3.87 2.44
C PHE A 80 5.49 -5.29 2.74
N THR A 81 5.75 -6.11 1.72
CA THR A 81 6.30 -7.47 1.90
C THR A 81 7.74 -7.42 2.45
N ILE A 82 8.59 -6.54 1.92
CA ILE A 82 9.96 -6.34 2.45
C ILE A 82 9.90 -5.89 3.91
N GLY A 83 9.04 -4.90 4.21
CA GLY A 83 8.82 -4.42 5.56
C GLY A 83 8.28 -5.51 6.51
N GLY A 84 7.31 -6.29 6.05
CA GLY A 84 6.75 -7.41 6.81
C GLY A 84 7.79 -8.47 7.17
N LEU A 85 8.64 -8.84 6.21
CA LEU A 85 9.73 -9.80 6.45
C LEU A 85 10.73 -9.27 7.48
N SER A 86 11.17 -8.02 7.38
CA SER A 86 12.04 -7.41 8.39
C SER A 86 11.38 -7.34 9.77
N GLY A 87 10.04 -7.17 9.82
CA GLY A 87 9.26 -7.21 11.06
C GLY A 87 9.27 -8.57 11.76
N VAL A 88 9.25 -9.67 11.00
CA VAL A 88 9.38 -11.03 11.56
C VAL A 88 10.74 -11.20 12.25
N PHE A 89 11.83 -10.68 11.67
CA PHE A 89 13.13 -10.67 12.33
C PHE A 89 13.12 -9.89 13.64
N MET A 90 12.52 -8.69 13.63
CA MET A 90 12.44 -7.82 14.81
C MET A 90 11.51 -8.37 15.91
N ALA A 91 10.52 -9.19 15.53
CA ALA A 91 9.64 -9.83 16.49
C ALA A 91 10.37 -10.81 17.42
N ALA A 92 11.48 -11.39 16.95
CA ALA A 92 12.28 -12.32 17.74
C ALA A 92 13.18 -11.56 18.73
N THR A 93 12.92 -11.69 20.03
CA THR A 93 13.69 -11.02 21.11
C THR A 93 15.21 -11.17 20.96
N PRO A 94 15.78 -12.39 20.66
CA PRO A 94 17.23 -12.52 20.49
C PRO A 94 17.79 -11.70 19.34
N VAL A 95 17.01 -11.47 18.29
CA VAL A 95 17.42 -10.64 17.14
C VAL A 95 17.28 -9.17 17.51
N ASP A 96 16.15 -8.79 18.14
CA ASP A 96 15.90 -7.39 18.55
C ASP A 96 16.97 -6.85 19.50
N MET A 97 17.55 -7.70 20.35
CA MET A 97 18.66 -7.32 21.22
C MET A 97 19.85 -6.70 20.47
N HIS A 98 20.07 -7.07 19.22
CA HIS A 98 21.16 -6.56 18.39
C HIS A 98 20.78 -5.39 17.48
N ILE A 99 19.50 -5.26 17.12
CA ILE A 99 19.02 -4.26 16.18
C ILE A 99 18.09 -3.22 16.80
N HIS A 100 17.74 -3.38 18.08
CA HIS A 100 16.91 -2.44 18.82
C HIS A 100 17.50 -1.03 18.78
N ASP A 101 16.64 -0.05 18.52
CA ASP A 101 17.02 1.38 18.41
C ASP A 101 18.15 1.69 17.41
N THR A 102 18.33 0.85 16.39
CA THR A 102 19.24 1.09 15.28
C THR A 102 18.51 1.57 14.01
N TYR A 103 19.27 1.88 12.97
CA TYR A 103 18.74 2.20 11.64
C TYR A 103 17.99 1.03 10.98
N PHE A 104 18.14 -0.20 11.46
CA PHE A 104 17.32 -1.32 11.02
C PHE A 104 15.83 -1.09 11.30
N ILE A 105 15.51 -0.58 12.49
CA ILE A 105 14.12 -0.22 12.87
C ILE A 105 13.60 0.91 12.00
N VAL A 106 14.44 1.92 11.71
CA VAL A 106 14.07 3.02 10.82
C VAL A 106 13.73 2.52 9.43
N ALA A 107 14.55 1.62 8.88
CA ALA A 107 14.28 0.97 7.60
C ALA A 107 12.95 0.20 7.62
N HIS A 108 12.75 -0.67 8.59
CA HIS A 108 11.53 -1.45 8.75
C HIS A 108 10.28 -0.56 8.80
N LEU A 109 10.27 0.44 9.67
CA LEU A 109 9.11 1.33 9.84
C LEU A 109 8.79 2.08 8.54
N HIS A 110 9.80 2.52 7.79
CA HIS A 110 9.55 3.17 6.51
C HIS A 110 8.99 2.20 5.48
N TYR A 111 9.50 0.97 5.38
CA TYR A 111 8.95 -0.02 4.47
C TYR A 111 7.49 -0.38 4.80
N VAL A 112 7.12 -0.46 6.07
CA VAL A 112 5.73 -0.78 6.47
C VAL A 112 4.83 0.45 6.35
N LEU A 113 5.23 1.58 6.95
CA LEU A 113 4.35 2.76 7.03
C LEU A 113 4.39 3.59 5.75
N PHE A 114 5.57 4.02 5.32
CA PHE A 114 5.71 4.85 4.13
C PHE A 114 5.47 4.02 2.86
N GLY A 115 6.15 2.88 2.74
CA GLY A 115 5.98 1.96 1.61
C GLY A 115 4.55 1.44 1.50
N GLY A 116 3.92 1.14 2.65
CA GLY A 116 2.52 0.73 2.73
C GLY A 116 1.55 1.88 2.45
N SER A 117 1.69 3.04 3.09
CA SER A 117 0.68 4.10 3.00
C SER A 117 0.84 4.98 1.77
N LEU A 118 2.06 5.45 1.46
CA LEU A 118 2.25 6.42 0.37
C LEU A 118 2.11 5.79 -1.01
N PHE A 119 2.61 4.58 -1.25
CA PHE A 119 2.36 3.90 -2.51
C PHE A 119 0.86 3.62 -2.70
N ALA A 120 0.13 3.29 -1.62
CA ALA A 120 -1.32 3.14 -1.67
C ALA A 120 -2.03 4.48 -2.01
N LEU A 121 -1.58 5.61 -1.45
CA LEU A 121 -2.09 6.93 -1.79
C LEU A 121 -1.77 7.32 -3.24
N PHE A 122 -0.56 7.04 -3.71
CA PHE A 122 -0.16 7.27 -5.09
C PHE A 122 -0.88 6.35 -6.09
N ALA A 123 -1.43 5.23 -5.63
CA ALA A 123 -2.37 4.43 -6.41
C ALA A 123 -3.78 5.04 -6.38
N ALA A 124 -4.29 5.38 -5.19
CA ALA A 124 -5.66 5.82 -4.96
C ALA A 124 -5.96 7.19 -5.60
N ILE A 125 -5.05 8.17 -5.44
CA ILE A 125 -5.29 9.51 -5.97
C ILE A 125 -5.47 9.51 -7.49
N PRO A 126 -4.57 8.98 -8.32
CA PRO A 126 -4.79 8.91 -9.76
C PRO A 126 -6.00 8.06 -10.16
N TYR A 127 -6.30 6.99 -9.40
CA TYR A 127 -7.44 6.12 -9.66
C TYR A 127 -8.76 6.86 -9.52
N TRP A 128 -8.98 7.59 -8.41
CA TRP A 128 -10.22 8.34 -8.18
C TRP A 128 -10.19 9.79 -8.67
N TYR A 129 -9.07 10.27 -9.21
CA TYR A 129 -8.94 11.62 -9.76
C TYR A 129 -10.04 11.98 -10.78
N PRO A 130 -10.46 11.06 -11.70
CA PRO A 130 -11.59 11.27 -12.59
C PRO A 130 -12.89 11.62 -11.87
N LYS A 131 -13.18 10.89 -10.78
CA LYS A 131 -14.41 11.11 -10.00
C LYS A 131 -14.38 12.40 -9.17
N MET A 132 -13.17 12.80 -8.71
CA MET A 132 -13.00 14.03 -7.95
C MET A 132 -13.04 15.27 -8.83
N PHE A 133 -12.40 15.24 -9.99
CA PHE A 133 -12.13 16.44 -10.79
C PHE A 133 -12.61 16.38 -12.25
N GLY A 134 -13.15 15.27 -12.70
CA GLY A 134 -13.59 15.07 -14.09
C GLY A 134 -12.46 15.05 -15.13
N ARG A 135 -11.21 14.86 -14.69
CA ARG A 135 -10.03 14.86 -15.54
C ARG A 135 -9.11 13.70 -15.18
N MET A 136 -8.22 13.35 -16.11
CA MET A 136 -7.18 12.35 -15.92
C MET A 136 -5.85 13.03 -15.53
N MET A 137 -5.12 12.44 -14.60
CA MET A 137 -3.70 12.76 -14.41
C MET A 137 -2.86 12.24 -15.58
N SER A 138 -1.72 12.88 -15.85
CA SER A 138 -0.82 12.43 -16.93
C SER A 138 -0.18 11.08 -16.58
N GLU A 139 -0.48 10.04 -17.36
CA GLU A 139 0.11 8.71 -17.22
C GLU A 139 1.64 8.73 -17.38
N ARG A 140 2.17 9.53 -18.33
CA ARG A 140 3.63 9.59 -18.56
C ARG A 140 4.37 10.15 -17.35
N ILE A 141 3.89 11.26 -16.81
CA ILE A 141 4.49 11.88 -15.61
C ILE A 141 4.30 10.96 -14.40
N GLY A 142 3.12 10.34 -14.26
CA GLY A 142 2.84 9.40 -13.19
C GLY A 142 3.74 8.17 -13.22
N LYS A 143 4.00 7.58 -14.38
CA LYS A 143 4.93 6.45 -14.52
C LYS A 143 6.38 6.86 -14.22
N LEU A 144 6.80 8.03 -14.68
CA LEU A 144 8.12 8.57 -14.35
C LEU A 144 8.26 8.78 -12.84
N HIS A 145 7.26 9.40 -12.19
CA HIS A 145 7.21 9.56 -10.74
C HIS A 145 7.30 8.21 -10.01
N PHE A 146 6.51 7.21 -10.45
CA PHE A 146 6.53 5.88 -9.84
C PHE A 146 7.93 5.26 -9.86
N TRP A 147 8.56 5.17 -11.03
CA TRP A 147 9.87 4.52 -11.16
C TRP A 147 10.96 5.26 -10.38
N LEU A 148 11.00 6.59 -10.48
CA LEU A 148 11.97 7.37 -9.72
C LEU A 148 11.74 7.25 -8.21
N THR A 149 10.48 7.30 -7.74
CA THR A 149 10.14 7.10 -6.33
C THR A 149 10.54 5.69 -5.88
N PHE A 150 10.17 4.66 -6.65
CA PHE A 150 10.46 3.27 -6.30
C PHE A 150 11.97 3.02 -6.18
N ILE A 151 12.77 3.53 -7.11
CA ILE A 151 14.23 3.36 -7.10
C ILE A 151 14.85 4.16 -5.95
N THR A 152 14.58 5.45 -5.84
CA THR A 152 15.19 6.31 -4.82
C THR A 152 14.74 5.93 -3.42
N TYR A 153 13.53 5.41 -3.27
CA TYR A 153 13.01 4.86 -2.02
C TYR A 153 13.86 3.67 -1.54
N ASN A 154 14.09 2.69 -2.42
CA ASN A 154 14.92 1.53 -2.08
C ASN A 154 16.39 1.90 -1.85
N LEU A 155 16.94 2.86 -2.61
CA LEU A 155 18.28 3.37 -2.38
C LEU A 155 18.41 4.11 -1.04
N THR A 156 17.33 4.69 -0.54
CA THR A 156 17.31 5.36 0.77
C THR A 156 17.16 4.36 1.92
N PHE A 157 16.12 3.52 1.88
CA PHE A 157 15.72 2.76 3.07
C PHE A 157 16.32 1.36 3.13
N PHE A 158 16.58 0.70 1.99
CA PHE A 158 17.16 -0.65 2.04
C PHE A 158 18.56 -0.67 2.68
N PRO A 159 19.50 0.24 2.33
CA PRO A 159 20.81 0.28 2.96
C PRO A 159 20.80 0.62 4.45
N MET A 160 19.70 1.21 4.97
CA MET A 160 19.56 1.44 6.41
C MET A 160 19.49 0.14 7.21
N HIS A 161 19.02 -0.98 6.62
CA HIS A 161 19.11 -2.29 7.28
C HIS A 161 20.59 -2.67 7.52
N ILE A 162 21.46 -2.40 6.53
CA ILE A 162 22.91 -2.68 6.63
C ILE A 162 23.54 -1.79 7.72
N LEU A 163 23.19 -0.48 7.73
CA LEU A 163 23.65 0.42 8.79
C LEU A 163 23.21 -0.04 10.17
N GLY A 164 21.96 -0.49 10.31
CA GLY A 164 21.41 -0.98 11.57
C GLY A 164 22.11 -2.24 12.06
N MET A 165 22.38 -3.20 11.16
CA MET A 165 23.16 -4.41 11.50
C MET A 165 24.61 -4.11 11.87
N ALA A 166 25.19 -3.02 11.35
CA ALA A 166 26.50 -2.54 11.76
C ALA A 166 26.47 -1.78 13.10
N GLY A 167 25.32 -1.71 13.77
CA GLY A 167 25.17 -1.06 15.08
C GLY A 167 24.94 0.45 15.02
N HIS A 168 24.63 1.01 13.84
CA HIS A 168 24.33 2.45 13.76
C HIS A 168 23.03 2.76 14.49
N MET A 169 23.15 3.38 15.63
CA MET A 169 22.01 3.77 16.48
C MET A 169 21.19 4.87 15.78
N ARG A 170 19.88 4.83 15.94
CA ARG A 170 19.03 5.97 15.61
C ARG A 170 19.11 7.05 16.69
N ARG A 171 18.73 8.28 16.37
CA ARG A 171 18.64 9.42 17.31
C ARG A 171 19.99 9.86 17.88
N ILE A 172 21.10 9.58 17.22
CA ILE A 172 22.39 10.15 17.59
C ILE A 172 22.65 11.43 16.80
N TYR A 173 23.28 12.41 17.45
CA TYR A 173 23.58 13.71 16.84
C TYR A 173 24.68 13.60 15.79
N ASP A 174 25.80 12.95 16.16
CA ASP A 174 26.96 12.83 15.31
C ASP A 174 27.52 11.40 15.33
N PRO A 175 27.33 10.64 14.23
CA PRO A 175 27.82 9.27 14.15
C PRO A 175 29.35 9.19 14.03
N THR A 176 30.04 10.28 13.70
CA THR A 176 31.51 10.28 13.52
C THR A 176 32.27 10.17 14.84
N GLN A 177 31.58 10.40 15.97
CA GLN A 177 32.14 10.23 17.32
C GLN A 177 32.38 8.76 17.69
N TYR A 178 31.78 7.84 16.96
CA TYR A 178 31.87 6.41 17.22
C TYR A 178 32.84 5.74 16.22
N ASP A 179 33.98 5.26 16.73
CA ASP A 179 35.04 4.68 15.89
C ASP A 179 34.54 3.51 15.02
N PHE A 180 33.67 2.66 15.58
CA PHE A 180 33.09 1.52 14.85
C PHE A 180 32.15 1.93 13.72
N LEU A 181 31.64 3.15 13.70
CA LEU A 181 30.79 3.68 12.64
C LEU A 181 31.56 4.42 11.53
N LYS A 182 32.85 4.67 11.69
CA LYS A 182 33.65 5.40 10.70
C LYS A 182 33.62 4.73 9.34
N GLY A 183 33.70 3.40 9.28
CA GLY A 183 33.63 2.62 8.04
C GLY A 183 32.26 2.68 7.35
N MET A 184 31.19 3.05 8.06
CA MET A 184 29.82 3.14 7.55
C MET A 184 29.45 4.54 7.03
N GLN A 185 30.31 5.57 7.25
CA GLN A 185 29.99 6.94 6.85
C GLN A 185 29.82 7.14 5.33
N PRO A 186 30.54 6.43 4.44
CA PRO A 186 30.25 6.51 3.00
C PRO A 186 28.82 6.04 2.67
N LEU A 187 28.34 4.95 3.30
CA LEU A 187 26.99 4.46 3.12
C LEU A 187 25.95 5.44 3.67
N ASN A 188 26.22 6.05 4.83
CA ASN A 188 25.35 7.06 5.42
C ASN A 188 25.20 8.31 4.52
N LYS A 189 26.32 8.78 3.92
CA LYS A 189 26.30 9.86 2.93
C LYS A 189 25.49 9.48 1.67
N PHE A 190 25.69 8.26 1.17
CA PHE A 190 24.91 7.74 0.03
C PHE A 190 23.41 7.76 0.31
N ILE A 191 22.98 7.26 1.49
CA ILE A 191 21.59 7.29 1.93
C ILE A 191 21.04 8.72 1.95
N SER A 192 21.80 9.68 2.47
CA SER A 192 21.39 11.07 2.53
C SER A 192 21.17 11.67 1.13
N ILE A 193 22.08 11.40 0.18
CA ILE A 193 21.92 11.84 -1.21
C ILE A 193 20.68 11.20 -1.85
N ALA A 194 20.47 9.90 -1.63
CA ALA A 194 19.29 9.19 -2.13
C ALA A 194 18.00 9.77 -1.53
N ALA A 195 18.00 10.16 -0.25
CA ALA A 195 16.86 10.77 0.42
C ALA A 195 16.52 12.16 -0.16
N PHE A 196 17.52 12.99 -0.48
CA PHE A 196 17.28 14.26 -1.18
C PHE A 196 16.72 14.03 -2.59
N ALA A 197 17.22 13.03 -3.32
CA ALA A 197 16.66 12.66 -4.61
C ALA A 197 15.20 12.18 -4.47
N LEU A 198 14.90 11.33 -3.48
CA LEU A 198 13.54 10.89 -3.18
C LEU A 198 12.61 12.07 -2.91
N PHE A 199 13.04 13.03 -2.11
CA PHE A 199 12.29 14.25 -1.83
C PHE A 199 12.02 15.06 -3.10
N ALA A 200 13.04 15.30 -3.92
CA ALA A 200 12.92 16.05 -5.17
C ALA A 200 11.94 15.40 -6.15
N VAL A 201 11.91 14.08 -6.23
CA VAL A 201 10.99 13.33 -7.09
C VAL A 201 9.52 13.58 -6.72
N GLN A 202 9.19 13.87 -5.46
CA GLN A 202 7.80 14.10 -5.05
C GLN A 202 7.20 15.36 -5.69
N PHE A 203 8.01 16.31 -6.09
CA PHE A 203 7.52 17.47 -6.85
C PHE A 203 6.94 17.11 -8.21
N LEU A 204 7.35 15.97 -8.81
CA LEU A 204 6.71 15.47 -10.05
C LEU A 204 5.25 15.07 -9.81
N PHE A 205 4.96 14.44 -8.66
CA PHE A 205 3.58 14.10 -8.30
C PHE A 205 2.75 15.37 -8.08
N LEU A 206 3.26 16.29 -7.29
CA LEU A 206 2.59 17.55 -7.01
C LEU A 206 2.34 18.35 -8.30
N PHE A 207 3.35 18.44 -9.16
CA PHE A 207 3.22 19.08 -10.46
C PHE A 207 2.14 18.39 -11.31
N ASN A 208 2.17 17.06 -11.44
CA ASN A 208 1.18 16.31 -12.21
C ASN A 208 -0.23 16.53 -11.65
N PHE A 209 -0.39 16.49 -10.33
CA PHE A 209 -1.66 16.72 -9.67
C PHE A 209 -2.24 18.11 -9.99
N LEU A 210 -1.46 19.18 -9.75
CA LEU A 210 -1.91 20.57 -9.94
C LEU A 210 -2.11 20.91 -11.43
N TRP A 211 -1.20 20.46 -12.29
CA TRP A 211 -1.30 20.72 -13.72
C TRP A 211 -2.54 20.05 -14.34
N SER A 212 -2.83 18.83 -13.89
CA SER A 212 -3.95 18.05 -14.41
C SER A 212 -5.32 18.62 -14.01
N LEU A 213 -5.42 19.41 -12.93
CA LEU A 213 -6.66 20.11 -12.58
C LEU A 213 -7.16 21.04 -13.71
N LYS A 214 -6.23 21.65 -14.45
CA LYS A 214 -6.55 22.59 -15.52
C LYS A 214 -6.32 22.02 -16.92
N ARG A 215 -5.24 21.24 -17.11
CA ARG A 215 -4.74 20.79 -18.40
C ARG A 215 -4.88 19.26 -18.63
N GLY A 216 -5.32 18.50 -17.64
CA GLY A 216 -5.56 17.07 -17.78
C GLY A 216 -6.63 16.77 -18.85
N LYS A 217 -6.51 15.63 -19.54
CA LYS A 217 -7.53 15.13 -20.46
C LYS A 217 -8.86 15.01 -19.70
N LYS A 218 -9.98 15.39 -20.31
CA LYS A 218 -11.31 15.11 -19.73
C LYS A 218 -11.46 13.61 -19.54
N ALA A 219 -11.96 13.23 -18.38
CA ALA A 219 -12.16 11.83 -18.06
C ALA A 219 -13.44 11.30 -18.68
N GLU A 220 -13.37 10.06 -19.12
CA GLU A 220 -14.55 9.26 -19.45
C GLU A 220 -15.25 8.84 -18.15
N GLN A 221 -16.48 8.33 -18.26
CA GLN A 221 -17.24 7.86 -17.10
C GLN A 221 -16.50 6.73 -16.36
N ASN A 222 -15.97 5.74 -17.10
CA ASN A 222 -15.21 4.60 -16.56
C ASN A 222 -13.89 4.42 -17.32
N PRO A 223 -12.86 5.25 -17.05
CA PRO A 223 -11.60 5.21 -17.79
C PRO A 223 -10.74 3.98 -17.49
N TRP A 224 -11.06 3.25 -16.42
CA TRP A 224 -10.31 2.07 -15.96
C TRP A 224 -10.96 0.75 -16.40
N HIS A 225 -12.16 0.80 -16.97
CA HIS A 225 -12.99 -0.38 -17.26
C HIS A 225 -13.18 -1.24 -16.00
N ASP A 226 -13.48 -0.56 -14.88
CA ASP A 226 -13.68 -1.19 -13.58
C ASP A 226 -15.15 -1.54 -13.34
N ASN A 227 -15.41 -2.62 -12.60
CA ASN A 227 -16.76 -3.09 -12.27
C ASN A 227 -17.35 -2.47 -10.99
N GLY A 228 -16.66 -1.52 -10.35
CA GLY A 228 -17.17 -0.81 -9.18
C GLY A 228 -18.38 0.06 -9.51
N LEU A 229 -19.36 0.12 -8.59
CA LEU A 229 -20.57 0.93 -8.80
C LEU A 229 -20.28 2.42 -8.96
N GLU A 230 -19.22 2.94 -8.33
CA GLU A 230 -18.78 4.32 -8.48
C GLU A 230 -18.44 4.68 -9.94
N TRP A 231 -18.06 3.69 -10.74
CA TRP A 231 -17.75 3.90 -12.17
C TRP A 231 -18.99 3.91 -13.07
N SER A 232 -20.18 3.63 -12.51
CA SER A 232 -21.45 3.88 -13.18
C SER A 232 -21.88 5.35 -13.17
N LEU A 233 -21.26 6.17 -12.29
CA LEU A 233 -21.51 7.61 -12.20
C LEU A 233 -20.77 8.42 -13.27
N PRO A 234 -21.23 9.61 -13.63
CA PRO A 234 -20.46 10.54 -14.46
C PRO A 234 -19.13 10.96 -13.78
N SER A 235 -18.24 11.54 -14.54
CA SER A 235 -16.97 12.07 -14.04
C SER A 235 -16.92 13.60 -14.31
N PRO A 236 -16.93 14.47 -13.28
CA PRO A 236 -16.91 14.16 -11.83
C PRO A 236 -18.25 13.59 -11.32
N ALA A 237 -18.19 12.91 -10.17
CA ALA A 237 -19.40 12.40 -9.52
C ALA A 237 -20.27 13.58 -9.03
N PRO A 238 -21.62 13.52 -9.19
CA PRO A 238 -22.51 14.56 -8.70
C PRO A 238 -22.59 14.55 -7.17
N HIS A 239 -23.00 15.67 -6.58
CA HIS A 239 -23.29 15.72 -5.15
C HIS A 239 -24.41 14.72 -4.80
N GLY A 240 -24.18 13.90 -3.77
CA GLY A 240 -25.12 12.85 -3.36
C GLY A 240 -24.98 11.53 -4.15
N ASN A 241 -24.07 11.46 -5.12
CA ASN A 241 -23.79 10.36 -6.03
C ASN A 241 -24.95 10.02 -6.96
N TRP A 242 -25.97 9.29 -6.53
CA TRP A 242 -27.12 8.92 -7.35
C TRP A 242 -28.38 9.65 -6.88
N GLU A 243 -29.21 10.11 -7.81
CA GLU A 243 -30.56 10.58 -7.49
C GLU A 243 -31.45 9.44 -6.96
N ARG A 244 -31.23 8.25 -7.50
CA ARG A 244 -31.84 6.99 -7.01
C ARG A 244 -30.77 5.93 -6.96
N ALA A 245 -30.72 5.16 -5.88
CA ALA A 245 -29.79 4.05 -5.75
C ALA A 245 -29.95 3.07 -6.93
N PRO A 246 -28.86 2.64 -7.58
CA PRO A 246 -28.93 1.71 -8.69
C PRO A 246 -29.37 0.34 -8.20
N ASN A 247 -30.18 -0.35 -9.01
CA ASN A 247 -30.43 -1.77 -8.78
C ASN A 247 -29.14 -2.56 -9.09
N VAL A 248 -28.78 -3.47 -8.20
CA VAL A 248 -27.60 -4.32 -8.34
C VAL A 248 -28.06 -5.76 -8.58
N TYR A 249 -27.76 -6.28 -9.75
CA TYR A 249 -28.20 -7.60 -10.19
C TYR A 249 -27.15 -8.69 -9.97
N ARG A 250 -25.85 -8.32 -9.87
CA ARG A 250 -24.72 -9.23 -9.72
C ARG A 250 -23.61 -8.65 -8.85
N GLY A 251 -22.70 -9.51 -8.41
CA GLY A 251 -21.58 -9.11 -7.56
C GLY A 251 -20.46 -8.37 -8.33
N PRO A 252 -19.59 -7.64 -7.61
CA PRO A 252 -18.49 -6.88 -8.23
C PRO A 252 -17.34 -7.76 -8.76
N TYR A 253 -17.37 -9.05 -8.51
CA TYR A 253 -16.27 -9.99 -8.85
C TYR A 253 -16.69 -11.03 -9.89
N GLU A 254 -17.80 -10.82 -10.58
CA GLU A 254 -18.28 -11.68 -11.66
C GLU A 254 -17.62 -11.29 -12.97
N PHE A 255 -16.36 -11.70 -13.13
CA PHE A 255 -15.59 -11.54 -14.34
C PHE A 255 -15.77 -12.71 -15.29
N SER A 256 -15.57 -12.49 -16.57
CA SER A 256 -15.66 -13.52 -17.63
C SER A 256 -17.03 -14.18 -17.73
N ALA A 257 -18.09 -13.42 -17.46
CA ALA A 257 -19.46 -13.90 -17.70
C ALA A 257 -19.68 -14.11 -19.21
N PRO A 258 -20.27 -15.25 -19.64
CA PRO A 258 -20.51 -15.51 -21.07
C PRO A 258 -21.33 -14.41 -21.76
N GLU A 259 -22.22 -13.78 -21.03
CA GLU A 259 -23.10 -12.71 -21.52
C GLU A 259 -22.35 -11.37 -21.74
N ALA A 260 -21.15 -11.23 -21.21
CA ALA A 260 -20.31 -10.05 -21.43
C ALA A 260 -19.66 -10.04 -22.83
N GLY A 261 -19.72 -11.16 -23.57
CA GLY A 261 -19.09 -11.28 -24.88
C GLY A 261 -17.57 -11.11 -24.80
N ASN A 262 -17.03 -10.08 -25.45
CA ASN A 262 -15.60 -9.76 -25.43
C ASN A 262 -15.19 -8.83 -24.28
N ALA A 263 -16.13 -8.41 -23.41
CA ALA A 263 -15.82 -7.58 -22.24
C ALA A 263 -15.37 -8.45 -21.07
N ASP A 264 -14.51 -7.92 -20.21
CA ASP A 264 -14.01 -8.65 -19.04
C ASP A 264 -15.12 -8.95 -18.01
N PHE A 265 -16.17 -8.14 -17.96
CA PHE A 265 -17.30 -8.28 -17.04
C PHE A 265 -18.57 -7.65 -17.59
N LEU A 266 -19.69 -7.98 -16.99
CA LEU A 266 -20.96 -7.30 -17.18
C LEU A 266 -21.20 -6.31 -16.02
N PRO A 267 -21.52 -5.02 -16.30
CA PRO A 267 -21.73 -4.04 -15.23
C PRO A 267 -22.80 -4.47 -14.23
N GLN A 268 -22.57 -4.25 -12.96
CA GLN A 268 -23.43 -4.73 -11.87
C GLN A 268 -24.88 -4.25 -11.97
N HIS A 269 -25.12 -3.07 -12.56
CA HIS A 269 -26.44 -2.42 -12.68
C HIS A 269 -27.18 -2.74 -13.99
N VAL A 270 -26.56 -3.47 -14.90
CA VAL A 270 -27.20 -3.87 -16.17
C VAL A 270 -28.01 -5.13 -15.95
N LYS A 271 -29.35 -5.06 -16.18
CA LYS A 271 -30.26 -6.20 -16.06
C LYS A 271 -30.19 -7.09 -17.29
N LEU A 272 -30.07 -8.39 -17.07
CA LEU A 272 -30.27 -9.42 -18.08
C LEU A 272 -31.69 -9.99 -17.98
N ALA A 273 -32.16 -10.64 -19.04
CA ALA A 273 -33.47 -11.30 -19.02
C ALA A 273 -33.59 -12.41 -17.99
N THR A 274 -32.45 -13.00 -17.61
CA THR A 274 -32.34 -14.07 -16.60
C THR A 274 -32.22 -13.58 -15.16
N ASP A 275 -31.96 -12.28 -14.96
CA ASP A 275 -31.74 -11.71 -13.63
C ASP A 275 -33.06 -11.56 -12.87
N LYS A 276 -33.07 -12.04 -11.61
CA LYS A 276 -34.18 -11.80 -10.68
C LYS A 276 -34.13 -10.34 -10.20
N GLU A 277 -35.31 -9.79 -9.88
CA GLU A 277 -35.36 -8.48 -9.22
C GLU A 277 -34.61 -8.55 -7.86
N PRO A 278 -33.76 -7.56 -7.53
CA PRO A 278 -33.11 -7.54 -6.22
C PRO A 278 -34.12 -7.56 -5.10
N ALA A 279 -33.85 -8.37 -4.07
CA ALA A 279 -34.68 -8.41 -2.88
C ALA A 279 -34.70 -7.02 -2.22
N GLY A 280 -35.82 -6.31 -2.27
CA GLY A 280 -35.96 -4.95 -1.72
C GLY A 280 -35.97 -3.82 -2.75
N SER A 281 -36.15 -4.08 -4.05
CA SER A 281 -36.52 -3.04 -5.01
C SER A 281 -37.92 -2.49 -4.63
N LEU A 282 -37.96 -1.65 -3.60
CA LEU A 282 -39.12 -0.87 -3.25
C LEU A 282 -39.36 0.11 -4.39
N GLN A 283 -40.39 -0.16 -5.20
CA GLN A 283 -41.05 0.87 -5.97
C GLN A 283 -41.56 1.95 -4.97
N ARG A 284 -40.76 3.00 -4.83
CA ARG A 284 -41.22 4.25 -4.23
C ARG A 284 -41.08 5.38 -5.23
#